data_9207736cacb9c9aeb650205236b04f0a
#
_entry.id   9207736cacb9c9aeb650205236b04f0a
#
_cell.length_a   1.000
_cell.length_b   1.000
_cell.length_c   1.000
_cell.angle_alpha   90.00
_cell.angle_beta   90.00
_cell.angle_gamma   90.00
#
_symmetry.space_group_name_H-M   'P 1'
#
loop_
_entity.id
_entity.type
_entity.pdbx_description
1 polymer ?
#
loop_
_entity_poly.entity_id
_entity_poly.type
_entity_poly.pdbx_seq_one_letter_code
_entity_poly.pdbx_strand_id
1 'polypeptide(L)'
;MSYCTECGTELKLKYLENEGMIPWCETCQAYRFPTFNVAISTIVYSPDGGRILLIKQYGRDRNILVAGYVNKGEGAEHALAREVKEEMGLHVTECCFNMSEYFEKSNTLMLNFASIVDSDDLGGMTPEVDDAAWYTPEEAREAITHGSLAEKFLLSWLEKREYYDKNYDTWKFDGREE
;
A
#
# COMPACT_ATOMS: atom_id res chain seq x y z
N MET A 1 7.95 18.04 -22.55
CA MET A 1 7.91 17.11 -23.70
C MET A 1 7.92 15.70 -23.14
N SER A 2 7.07 14.81 -23.63
CA SER A 2 7.01 13.43 -23.21
C SER A 2 7.28 12.50 -24.41
N TYR A 3 7.88 11.35 -24.15
CA TYR A 3 8.25 10.38 -25.16
C TYR A 3 7.51 9.06 -24.95
N CYS A 4 7.27 8.33 -26.02
CA CYS A 4 6.64 7.01 -25.98
C CYS A 4 7.56 6.00 -25.26
N THR A 5 7.06 5.35 -24.24
CA THR A 5 7.80 4.34 -23.45
C THR A 5 8.14 3.08 -24.24
N GLU A 6 7.43 2.82 -25.35
CA GLU A 6 7.62 1.64 -26.19
C GLU A 6 8.67 1.86 -27.30
N CYS A 7 8.66 3.04 -27.96
CA CYS A 7 9.48 3.26 -29.14
C CYS A 7 10.33 4.54 -29.10
N GLY A 8 10.25 5.32 -28.04
CA GLY A 8 11.03 6.55 -27.88
C GLY A 8 10.59 7.73 -28.76
N THR A 9 9.52 7.61 -29.56
CA THR A 9 9.01 8.72 -30.39
C THR A 9 8.42 9.81 -29.49
N GLU A 10 8.65 11.08 -29.83
CA GLU A 10 8.02 12.23 -29.16
C GLU A 10 6.51 12.15 -29.32
N LEU A 11 5.80 12.33 -28.18
CA LEU A 11 4.35 12.27 -28.14
C LEU A 11 3.73 13.60 -28.51
N LYS A 12 2.66 13.56 -29.30
CA LYS A 12 1.81 14.70 -29.65
C LYS A 12 0.45 14.55 -28.96
N LEU A 13 -0.20 15.66 -28.63
CA LEU A 13 -1.56 15.63 -28.13
C LEU A 13 -2.54 15.35 -29.28
N LYS A 14 -3.44 14.38 -29.08
CA LYS A 14 -4.51 14.03 -30.02
C LYS A 14 -5.82 13.89 -29.25
N TYR A 15 -6.89 14.41 -29.81
CA TYR A 15 -8.22 14.31 -29.20
C TYR A 15 -8.71 12.86 -29.19
N LEU A 16 -9.18 12.43 -28.04
CA LEU A 16 -9.90 11.17 -27.83
C LEU A 16 -11.28 11.48 -27.28
N GLU A 17 -12.33 10.93 -27.90
CA GLU A 17 -13.70 11.16 -27.49
C GLU A 17 -13.90 10.74 -26.02
N ASN A 18 -14.59 11.59 -25.23
CA ASN A 18 -14.83 11.50 -23.80
C ASN A 18 -13.60 11.65 -22.88
N GLU A 19 -12.37 11.66 -23.41
CA GLU A 19 -11.12 11.75 -22.64
C GLU A 19 -10.38 13.09 -22.87
N GLY A 20 -10.67 13.78 -23.97
CA GLY A 20 -10.02 15.04 -24.32
C GLY A 20 -8.69 14.86 -25.03
N MET A 21 -7.71 15.74 -24.72
CA MET A 21 -6.40 15.76 -25.35
C MET A 21 -5.43 14.80 -24.65
N ILE A 22 -5.21 13.64 -25.24
CA ILE A 22 -4.34 12.58 -24.70
C ILE A 22 -3.06 12.48 -25.54
N PRO A 23 -1.88 12.21 -24.92
CA PRO A 23 -0.64 11.94 -25.65
C PRO A 23 -0.79 10.77 -26.63
N TRP A 24 -0.40 10.98 -27.86
CA TRP A 24 -0.47 10.03 -28.97
C TRP A 24 0.91 9.75 -29.53
N CYS A 25 1.23 8.51 -29.78
CA CYS A 25 2.43 8.08 -30.48
C CYS A 25 2.13 7.81 -31.96
N GLU A 26 2.71 8.62 -32.86
CA GLU A 26 2.54 8.46 -34.31
C GLU A 26 3.15 7.14 -34.83
N THR A 27 4.27 6.70 -34.25
CA THR A 27 4.94 5.46 -34.65
C THR A 27 4.17 4.21 -34.23
N CYS A 28 3.71 4.16 -32.98
CA CYS A 28 2.96 3.01 -32.47
C CYS A 28 1.47 3.06 -32.83
N GLN A 29 0.97 4.20 -33.36
CA GLN A 29 -0.46 4.44 -33.61
C GLN A 29 -1.33 4.16 -32.37
N ALA A 30 -0.89 4.66 -31.20
CA ALA A 30 -1.53 4.39 -29.90
C ALA A 30 -1.52 5.60 -28.97
N TYR A 31 -2.59 5.76 -28.21
CA TYR A 31 -2.66 6.71 -27.10
C TYR A 31 -1.76 6.25 -25.95
N ARG A 32 -1.21 7.23 -25.22
CA ARG A 32 -0.38 7.00 -24.03
C ARG A 32 -0.99 7.75 -22.85
N PHE A 33 -1.68 7.01 -22.01
CA PHE A 33 -2.22 7.53 -20.75
C PHE A 33 -1.09 7.75 -19.73
N PRO A 34 -1.31 8.62 -18.73
CA PRO A 34 -0.34 8.80 -17.65
C PRO A 34 0.03 7.48 -16.99
N THR A 35 1.32 7.25 -16.80
CA THR A 35 1.83 6.08 -16.10
C THR A 35 2.35 6.47 -14.73
N PHE A 36 2.04 5.68 -13.72
CA PHE A 36 2.51 5.84 -12.36
C PHE A 36 2.69 4.45 -11.72
N ASN A 37 3.49 4.40 -10.66
CA ASN A 37 3.62 3.19 -9.88
C ASN A 37 2.37 2.98 -9.03
N VAL A 38 2.08 1.73 -8.70
CA VAL A 38 1.07 1.39 -7.69
C VAL A 38 1.78 0.66 -6.56
N ALA A 39 1.49 1.06 -5.33
CA ALA A 39 2.01 0.40 -4.15
C ALA A 39 0.90 0.26 -3.11
N ILE A 40 1.04 -0.75 -2.28
CA ILE A 40 0.20 -0.94 -1.10
C ILE A 40 0.92 -0.44 0.14
N SER A 41 0.16 -0.14 1.16
CA SER A 41 0.59 -0.02 2.55
C SER A 41 -0.49 -0.62 3.44
N THR A 42 -0.12 -1.19 4.58
CA THR A 42 -1.10 -1.80 5.46
C THR A 42 -0.85 -1.51 6.94
N ILE A 43 -1.92 -1.24 7.67
CA ILE A 43 -1.97 -1.17 9.12
C ILE A 43 -2.21 -2.60 9.59
N VAL A 44 -1.14 -3.28 10.00
CA VAL A 44 -1.20 -4.69 10.41
C VAL A 44 -1.61 -4.78 11.86
N TYR A 45 -2.70 -5.49 12.12
CA TYR A 45 -3.19 -5.81 13.46
C TYR A 45 -2.76 -7.20 13.90
N SER A 46 -2.51 -7.35 15.22
CA SER A 46 -2.35 -8.64 15.89
C SER A 46 -3.60 -9.52 15.74
N PRO A 47 -3.51 -10.86 15.95
CA PRO A 47 -4.65 -11.78 15.78
C PRO A 47 -5.90 -11.41 16.59
N ASP A 48 -5.72 -10.78 17.75
CA ASP A 48 -6.79 -10.29 18.61
C ASP A 48 -7.34 -8.91 18.22
N GLY A 49 -6.74 -8.27 17.21
CA GLY A 49 -7.10 -6.91 16.76
C GLY A 49 -6.74 -5.80 17.74
N GLY A 50 -5.98 -6.10 18.81
CA GLY A 50 -5.68 -5.16 19.90
C GLY A 50 -4.43 -4.32 19.68
N ARG A 51 -3.47 -4.78 18.87
CA ARG A 51 -2.17 -4.12 18.67
C ARG A 51 -1.90 -3.90 17.18
N ILE A 52 -1.14 -2.85 16.88
CA ILE A 52 -0.72 -2.43 15.55
C ILE A 52 0.79 -2.64 15.42
N LEU A 53 1.22 -3.22 14.31
CA LEU A 53 2.62 -3.41 13.97
C LEU A 53 3.18 -2.14 13.33
N LEU A 54 4.29 -1.65 13.87
CA LEU A 54 5.13 -0.65 13.21
C LEU A 54 6.52 -1.25 12.98
N ILE A 55 7.12 -0.91 11.85
CA ILE A 55 8.42 -1.43 11.42
C ILE A 55 9.42 -0.30 11.19
N LYS A 56 10.72 -0.64 11.20
CA LYS A 56 11.82 0.23 10.77
C LYS A 56 12.59 -0.46 9.65
N GLN A 57 12.98 0.30 8.64
CA GLN A 57 13.68 -0.21 7.46
C GLN A 57 14.78 0.74 6.99
N TYR A 58 15.74 0.19 6.24
CA TYR A 58 16.81 0.92 5.56
C TYR A 58 17.73 1.70 6.49
N GLY A 59 18.02 1.17 7.68
CA GLY A 59 18.88 1.81 8.68
C GLY A 59 18.34 3.14 9.22
N ARG A 60 17.03 3.37 9.10
CA ARG A 60 16.38 4.60 9.54
C ARG A 60 15.62 4.37 10.85
N ASP A 61 15.86 5.23 11.82
CA ASP A 61 15.09 5.25 13.08
C ASP A 61 13.73 5.95 12.85
N ARG A 62 12.86 5.28 12.08
CA ARG A 62 11.52 5.77 11.72
C ARG A 62 10.53 4.63 11.74
N ASN A 63 9.52 4.74 12.58
CA ASN A 63 8.40 3.81 12.60
C ASN A 63 7.47 4.11 11.42
N ILE A 64 7.26 3.11 10.59
CA ILE A 64 6.42 3.16 9.40
C ILE A 64 5.49 1.94 9.35
N LEU A 65 4.58 1.92 8.38
CA LEU A 65 3.72 0.78 8.07
C LEU A 65 4.42 -0.14 7.05
N VAL A 66 4.06 -1.42 7.04
CA VAL A 66 4.43 -2.35 5.97
C VAL A 66 3.93 -1.81 4.63
N ALA A 67 4.78 -1.82 3.62
CA ALA A 67 4.45 -1.28 2.31
C ALA A 67 5.33 -1.86 1.20
N GLY A 68 4.76 -2.08 0.00
CA GLY A 68 5.49 -2.54 -1.15
C GLY A 68 4.79 -2.25 -2.47
N TYR A 69 5.51 -2.48 -3.58
CA TYR A 69 4.95 -2.25 -4.91
C TYR A 69 4.06 -3.39 -5.37
N VAL A 70 2.98 -3.02 -6.06
CA VAL A 70 2.12 -3.99 -6.76
C VAL A 70 2.81 -4.39 -8.07
N ASN A 71 3.02 -5.68 -8.26
CA ASN A 71 3.63 -6.23 -9.46
C ASN A 71 2.65 -6.23 -10.65
N LYS A 72 3.19 -6.26 -11.87
CA LYS A 72 2.35 -6.37 -13.07
C LYS A 72 1.58 -7.69 -13.06
N GLY A 73 0.25 -7.59 -13.12
CA GLY A 73 -0.65 -8.75 -13.09
C GLY A 73 -1.08 -9.19 -11.68
N GLU A 74 -0.62 -8.50 -10.65
CA GLU A 74 -0.99 -8.76 -9.26
C GLU A 74 -2.15 -7.87 -8.82
N GLY A 75 -3.07 -8.39 -8.00
CA GLY A 75 -4.07 -7.60 -7.30
C GLY A 75 -3.48 -6.93 -6.06
N ALA A 76 -4.06 -5.81 -5.63
CA ALA A 76 -3.55 -5.06 -4.49
C ALA A 76 -3.60 -5.86 -3.17
N GLU A 77 -4.64 -6.66 -2.96
CA GLU A 77 -4.80 -7.53 -1.79
C GLU A 77 -3.76 -8.65 -1.78
N HIS A 78 -3.42 -9.20 -2.95
CA HIS A 78 -2.34 -10.20 -3.07
C HIS A 78 -0.97 -9.58 -2.79
N ALA A 79 -0.70 -8.38 -3.34
CA ALA A 79 0.52 -7.63 -3.04
C ALA A 79 0.65 -7.38 -1.54
N LEU A 80 -0.44 -6.98 -0.87
CA LEU A 80 -0.48 -6.78 0.57
C LEU A 80 -0.08 -8.05 1.34
N ALA A 81 -0.72 -9.19 1.02
CA ALA A 81 -0.44 -10.46 1.69
C ALA A 81 1.00 -10.93 1.43
N ARG A 82 1.51 -10.75 0.20
CA ARG A 82 2.89 -11.06 -0.17
C ARG A 82 3.89 -10.22 0.62
N GLU A 83 3.73 -8.90 0.67
CA GLU A 83 4.65 -8.00 1.39
C GLU A 83 4.67 -8.28 2.89
N VAL A 84 3.51 -8.51 3.53
CA VAL A 84 3.44 -8.89 4.95
C VAL A 84 4.15 -10.23 5.19
N LYS A 85 4.00 -11.20 4.28
CA LYS A 85 4.69 -12.49 4.38
C LYS A 85 6.20 -12.37 4.13
N GLU A 86 6.60 -11.62 3.10
CA GLU A 86 8.00 -11.41 2.71
C GLU A 86 8.78 -10.63 3.77
N GLU A 87 8.21 -9.57 4.33
CA GLU A 87 8.90 -8.75 5.32
C GLU A 87 8.84 -9.32 6.74
N MET A 88 7.67 -9.84 7.15
CA MET A 88 7.38 -10.20 8.54
C MET A 88 7.26 -11.70 8.81
N GLY A 89 7.14 -12.53 7.76
CA GLY A 89 6.85 -13.96 7.89
C GLY A 89 5.41 -14.26 8.34
N LEU A 90 4.54 -13.28 8.43
CA LEU A 90 3.17 -13.38 8.91
C LEU A 90 2.18 -13.61 7.75
N HIS A 91 1.04 -14.27 8.03
CA HIS A 91 -0.02 -14.45 7.03
C HIS A 91 -1.23 -13.57 7.35
N VAL A 92 -1.68 -12.85 6.34
CA VAL A 92 -2.90 -12.03 6.43
C VAL A 92 -4.12 -12.93 6.41
N THR A 93 -5.00 -12.78 7.39
CA THR A 93 -6.27 -13.52 7.51
C THR A 93 -7.46 -12.69 7.05
N GLU A 94 -7.40 -11.39 7.29
CA GLU A 94 -8.45 -10.44 6.90
C GLU A 94 -7.82 -9.12 6.46
N CYS A 95 -8.43 -8.43 5.51
CA CYS A 95 -8.04 -7.07 5.16
C CYS A 95 -9.24 -6.25 4.72
N CYS A 96 -9.15 -4.94 4.90
CA CYS A 96 -10.11 -4.00 4.32
C CYS A 96 -9.41 -2.73 3.83
N PHE A 97 -9.95 -2.15 2.77
CA PHE A 97 -9.44 -0.91 2.19
C PHE A 97 -9.69 0.28 3.12
N ASN A 98 -8.67 1.09 3.37
CA ASN A 98 -8.78 2.33 4.13
C ASN A 98 -8.98 3.53 3.20
N MET A 99 -7.95 3.86 2.44
CA MET A 99 -7.94 5.00 1.51
C MET A 99 -6.81 4.90 0.51
N SER A 100 -6.83 5.77 -0.50
CA SER A 100 -5.71 5.94 -1.42
C SER A 100 -5.17 7.36 -1.39
N GLU A 101 -3.89 7.51 -1.72
CA GLU A 101 -3.21 8.79 -1.83
C GLU A 101 -2.18 8.74 -2.95
N TYR A 102 -2.14 9.78 -3.79
CA TYR A 102 -1.10 9.91 -4.79
C TYR A 102 0.14 10.58 -4.19
N PHE A 103 1.25 9.87 -4.17
CA PHE A 103 2.51 10.35 -3.62
C PHE A 103 3.42 10.87 -4.74
N GLU A 104 3.41 12.19 -4.93
CA GLU A 104 4.12 12.86 -6.04
C GLU A 104 5.61 12.57 -6.09
N LYS A 105 6.29 12.49 -4.92
CA LYS A 105 7.75 12.31 -4.84
C LYS A 105 8.25 11.06 -5.54
N SER A 106 7.47 9.98 -5.56
CA SER A 106 7.80 8.73 -6.23
C SER A 106 6.88 8.40 -7.41
N ASN A 107 6.00 9.32 -7.81
CA ASN A 107 5.00 9.09 -8.86
C ASN A 107 4.22 7.79 -8.58
N THR A 108 3.67 7.65 -7.37
CA THR A 108 3.06 6.40 -6.91
C THR A 108 1.65 6.63 -6.37
N LEU A 109 0.68 5.86 -6.85
CA LEU A 109 -0.62 5.72 -6.20
C LEU A 109 -0.47 4.71 -5.06
N MET A 110 -0.61 5.18 -3.82
CA MET A 110 -0.60 4.36 -2.62
C MET A 110 -2.01 3.93 -2.27
N LEU A 111 -2.23 2.62 -2.15
CA LEU A 111 -3.48 2.01 -1.69
C LEU A 111 -3.25 1.52 -0.25
N ASN A 112 -3.91 2.12 0.72
CA ASN A 112 -3.75 1.74 2.11
C ASN A 112 -4.90 0.85 2.59
N PHE A 113 -4.54 -0.17 3.35
CA PHE A 113 -5.43 -1.16 3.94
C PHE A 113 -5.21 -1.25 5.46
N ALA A 114 -6.17 -1.82 6.16
CA ALA A 114 -5.98 -2.44 7.46
C ALA A 114 -6.07 -3.95 7.29
N SER A 115 -5.23 -4.70 7.99
CA SER A 115 -5.19 -6.17 7.92
C SER A 115 -5.01 -6.80 9.28
N ILE A 116 -5.49 -8.03 9.45
CA ILE A 116 -5.27 -8.87 10.63
C ILE A 116 -4.38 -10.03 10.19
N VAL A 117 -3.44 -10.42 11.04
CA VAL A 117 -2.53 -11.55 10.77
C VAL A 117 -2.81 -12.74 11.70
N ASP A 118 -2.28 -13.90 11.32
CA ASP A 118 -2.47 -15.17 12.02
C ASP A 118 -1.64 -15.33 13.30
N SER A 119 -0.59 -14.54 13.46
CA SER A 119 0.36 -14.62 14.59
C SER A 119 0.89 -13.24 14.97
N ASP A 120 1.34 -13.10 16.21
CA ASP A 120 2.10 -11.93 16.71
C ASP A 120 3.58 -12.24 16.93
N ASP A 121 4.05 -13.43 16.50
CA ASP A 121 5.45 -13.82 16.54
C ASP A 121 6.26 -13.13 15.43
N LEU A 122 7.18 -12.26 15.81
CA LEU A 122 8.06 -11.53 14.90
C LEU A 122 9.36 -12.29 14.56
N GLY A 123 9.51 -13.54 15.00
CA GLY A 123 10.69 -14.37 14.73
C GLY A 123 10.89 -14.72 13.25
N GLY A 124 9.87 -14.54 12.41
CA GLY A 124 9.91 -14.71 10.95
C GLY A 124 10.34 -13.49 10.15
N MET A 125 10.64 -12.38 10.82
CA MET A 125 11.07 -11.11 10.19
C MET A 125 12.32 -11.30 9.35
N THR A 126 12.33 -10.73 8.14
CA THR A 126 13.46 -10.85 7.21
C THR A 126 14.48 -9.69 7.39
N PRO A 127 15.71 -9.82 6.82
CA PRO A 127 16.71 -8.76 6.92
C PRO A 127 16.35 -7.43 6.22
N GLU A 128 15.25 -7.35 5.50
CA GLU A 128 14.73 -6.11 4.91
C GLU A 128 14.13 -5.18 5.96
N VAL A 129 13.74 -5.73 7.12
CA VAL A 129 13.20 -5.00 8.26
C VAL A 129 14.26 -4.95 9.36
N ASP A 130 14.65 -3.75 9.76
CA ASP A 130 15.68 -3.55 10.78
C ASP A 130 15.14 -3.81 12.19
N ASP A 131 13.87 -3.44 12.43
CA ASP A 131 13.22 -3.56 13.74
C ASP A 131 11.70 -3.54 13.56
N ALA A 132 10.97 -4.21 14.43
CA ALA A 132 9.51 -4.23 14.44
C ALA A 132 8.97 -4.41 15.84
N ALA A 133 7.85 -3.75 16.15
CA ALA A 133 7.20 -3.89 17.45
C ALA A 133 5.68 -3.71 17.34
N TRP A 134 4.98 -4.34 18.28
CA TRP A 134 3.54 -4.21 18.46
C TRP A 134 3.22 -3.09 19.45
N TYR A 135 2.27 -2.23 19.07
CA TYR A 135 1.82 -1.06 19.82
C TYR A 135 0.31 -1.12 20.04
N THR A 136 -0.19 -0.61 21.14
CA THR A 136 -1.62 -0.28 21.22
C THR A 136 -1.95 0.82 20.20
N PRO A 137 -3.20 1.02 19.80
CA PRO A 137 -3.58 2.11 18.88
C PRO A 137 -3.09 3.50 19.35
N GLU A 138 -3.14 3.75 20.66
CA GLU A 138 -2.68 4.99 21.28
C GLU A 138 -1.15 5.14 21.16
N GLU A 139 -0.40 4.10 21.52
CA GLU A 139 1.06 4.08 21.39
C GLU A 139 1.50 4.18 19.93
N ALA A 140 0.79 3.49 19.00
CA ALA A 140 1.09 3.57 17.56
C ALA A 140 0.92 4.99 17.02
N ARG A 141 -0.08 5.72 17.48
CA ARG A 141 -0.33 7.14 17.14
C ARG A 141 0.85 8.02 17.55
N GLU A 142 1.43 7.78 18.71
CA GLU A 142 2.59 8.55 19.22
C GLU A 142 3.91 8.10 18.58
N ALA A 143 4.03 6.80 18.27
CA ALA A 143 5.28 6.22 17.78
C ALA A 143 5.49 6.36 16.28
N ILE A 144 4.42 6.47 15.49
CA ILE A 144 4.50 6.60 14.03
C ILE A 144 5.28 7.84 13.62
N THR A 145 6.04 7.78 12.53
CA THR A 145 6.80 8.95 12.05
C THR A 145 5.88 10.10 11.66
N HIS A 146 5.91 11.18 12.44
CA HIS A 146 5.08 12.36 12.23
C HIS A 146 5.33 13.07 10.89
N GLY A 147 4.28 13.60 10.28
CA GLY A 147 4.30 14.27 8.98
C GLY A 147 4.50 13.30 7.80
N SER A 148 4.44 11.99 8.05
CA SER A 148 4.57 10.96 7.03
C SER A 148 3.22 10.57 6.42
N LEU A 149 3.29 9.92 5.24
CA LEU A 149 2.11 9.31 4.64
C LEU A 149 1.57 8.14 5.49
N ALA A 150 2.47 7.42 6.17
CA ALA A 150 2.09 6.34 7.09
C ALA A 150 1.24 6.87 8.27
N GLU A 151 1.63 8.01 8.86
CA GLU A 151 0.81 8.68 9.88
C GLU A 151 -0.57 9.06 9.34
N LYS A 152 -0.63 9.69 8.16
CA LYS A 152 -1.91 10.07 7.53
C LYS A 152 -2.85 8.86 7.40
N PHE A 153 -2.32 7.73 6.96
CA PHE A 153 -3.08 6.50 6.83
C PHE A 153 -3.55 5.95 8.17
N LEU A 154 -2.65 5.88 9.14
CA LEU A 154 -2.96 5.38 10.48
C LEU A 154 -4.04 6.23 11.15
N LEU A 155 -3.89 7.54 11.16
CA LEU A 155 -4.85 8.45 11.80
C LEU A 155 -6.22 8.37 11.12
N SER A 156 -6.26 8.39 9.78
CA SER A 156 -7.51 8.22 9.03
C SER A 156 -8.23 6.92 9.36
N TRP A 157 -7.50 5.82 9.53
CA TRP A 157 -8.07 4.53 9.91
C TRP A 157 -8.60 4.53 11.33
N LEU A 158 -7.82 5.02 12.30
CA LEU A 158 -8.22 5.05 13.71
C LEU A 158 -9.47 5.91 13.94
N GLU A 159 -9.61 7.03 13.22
CA GLU A 159 -10.82 7.86 13.26
C GLU A 159 -12.07 7.14 12.71
N LYS A 160 -11.88 6.29 11.69
CA LYS A 160 -12.96 5.52 11.07
C LYS A 160 -13.33 4.27 11.87
N ARG A 161 -12.39 3.65 12.58
CA ARG A 161 -12.57 2.35 13.23
C ARG A 161 -13.76 2.33 14.18
N GLU A 162 -13.96 3.35 14.98
CA GLU A 162 -15.11 3.47 15.87
C GLU A 162 -16.45 3.42 15.13
N TYR A 163 -16.45 3.86 13.87
CA TYR A 163 -17.61 3.82 12.98
C TYR A 163 -17.80 2.46 12.32
N TYR A 164 -16.69 1.82 11.89
CA TYR A 164 -16.71 0.56 11.15
C TYR A 164 -16.97 -0.66 12.02
N ASP A 165 -16.49 -0.71 13.26
CA ASP A 165 -16.76 -1.80 14.22
C ASP A 165 -18.26 -1.99 14.49
N LYS A 166 -19.10 -1.04 14.08
CA LYS A 166 -20.54 -1.09 14.26
C LYS A 166 -21.32 -1.50 12.99
N ASN A 167 -20.75 -1.49 11.80
CA ASN A 167 -21.54 -1.49 10.56
C ASN A 167 -20.99 -2.26 9.35
N TYR A 168 -19.81 -2.89 9.39
CA TYR A 168 -19.23 -3.51 8.20
C TYR A 168 -18.66 -4.90 8.44
N ASP A 169 -18.97 -5.83 7.51
CA ASP A 169 -18.29 -7.10 7.41
C ASP A 169 -16.85 -6.89 6.88
N THR A 170 -15.89 -7.45 7.60
CA THR A 170 -14.50 -7.51 7.14
C THR A 170 -14.40 -8.45 5.94
N TRP A 171 -13.63 -8.06 4.93
CA TRP A 171 -13.30 -8.94 3.82
C TRP A 171 -12.36 -10.05 4.31
N LYS A 172 -12.80 -11.30 4.21
CA LYS A 172 -11.93 -12.44 4.47
C LYS A 172 -11.07 -12.69 3.25
N PHE A 173 -9.76 -12.63 3.46
CA PHE A 173 -8.80 -13.06 2.46
C PHE A 173 -8.77 -14.60 2.44
N ASP A 174 -9.18 -15.23 1.34
CA ASP A 174 -9.28 -16.70 1.26
C ASP A 174 -7.95 -17.40 0.88
N GLY A 175 -6.87 -16.65 0.75
CA GLY A 175 -5.50 -17.19 0.63
C GLY A 175 -5.26 -18.17 -0.53
N ARG A 176 -6.16 -18.25 -1.51
CA ARG A 176 -5.98 -19.13 -2.66
C ARG A 176 -4.92 -18.53 -3.57
N GLU A 177 -3.74 -19.16 -3.56
CA GLU A 177 -2.75 -19.01 -4.62
C GLU A 177 -3.34 -19.65 -5.89
N GLU A 178 -3.61 -18.86 -6.93
CA GLU A 178 -3.80 -19.37 -8.28
C GLU A 178 -2.44 -19.60 -8.96
#